data_e51e811600ac2bcb9b54f4f3993a103a
#
_entry.id   e51e811600ac2bcb9b54f4f3993a103a
#
_cell.length_a   1.000
_cell.length_b   1.000
_cell.length_c   1.000
_cell.angle_alpha   90.00
_cell.angle_beta   90.00
_cell.angle_gamma   90.00
#
_symmetry.space_group_name_H-M   'P 1'
#
loop_
_entity.id
_entity.type
_entity.pdbx_description
1 polymer ?
#
loop_
_entity_poly.entity_id
_entity_poly.type
_entity_poly.pdbx_seq_one_letter_code
_entity_poly.pdbx_strand_id
1 'polypeptide(L)'
;MKIKSQISDAIKKKLFNTFIINEDVFSLMAEKEQLSDKQEKYRYETNIENVQQSLAVQTYKKELVIEHMLDNGTYDFRNSLLILNPYKISLLTALLIFNTDVECMVKYEIKGIRGSKNYSMCDNICTTRHRVPIMGLYENAYNIVQIYLLDSHGQIIDMNKIMIHTPKLKGKLETEVKVMGQAENKGSKFMLVTGGYGGSTYAFDENGNVRFILGRPSHPYGIHDIGNGKFLYAEKSMRRPNFGNAHSVVMHEMDYMGRVYKTFLHPNGYHHWAVREENSGNYLVASSSVQDLSCENMIIEIDPETGNVLRSINVNDLFDKTYVTRSDWAHINAFAYIPEEDCVIVSMRNIHTIAKI
;
A
#
# COMPACT_ATOMS: atom_id res chain seq x y z
N MET A 1 7.20 10.91 -31.69
CA MET A 1 8.61 10.62 -32.02
C MET A 1 9.60 10.81 -30.85
N LYS A 2 9.53 11.88 -30.06
CA LYS A 2 10.43 12.09 -28.91
C LYS A 2 10.34 11.02 -27.78
N ILE A 3 9.19 10.39 -27.56
CA ILE A 3 9.04 9.37 -26.52
C ILE A 3 9.60 8.01 -26.93
N LYS A 4 9.51 7.64 -28.22
CA LYS A 4 10.19 6.41 -28.69
C LYS A 4 11.71 6.53 -28.50
N SER A 5 12.28 7.74 -28.64
CA SER A 5 13.71 7.96 -28.38
C SER A 5 14.03 7.95 -26.87
N GLN A 6 13.19 8.53 -26.02
CA GLN A 6 13.40 8.52 -24.58
C GLN A 6 13.21 7.12 -23.97
N ILE A 7 12.23 6.36 -24.47
CA ILE A 7 12.07 4.93 -24.13
C ILE A 7 13.28 4.14 -24.62
N SER A 8 13.76 4.39 -25.84
CA SER A 8 14.97 3.76 -26.38
C SER A 8 16.20 4.04 -25.53
N ASP A 9 16.35 5.26 -25.01
CA ASP A 9 17.50 5.63 -24.17
C ASP A 9 17.40 5.11 -22.74
N ALA A 10 16.20 4.98 -22.19
CA ALA A 10 15.95 4.36 -20.89
C ALA A 10 16.14 2.82 -20.92
N ILE A 11 15.84 2.19 -22.05
CA ILE A 11 16.00 0.75 -22.27
C ILE A 11 17.47 0.37 -22.52
N LYS A 12 18.37 1.29 -22.80
CA LYS A 12 19.78 1.02 -23.14
C LYS A 12 20.65 0.44 -22.04
N LYS A 13 20.20 0.43 -20.78
CA LYS A 13 20.92 -0.26 -19.70
C LYS A 13 20.45 -1.70 -19.53
N LYS A 14 20.90 -2.56 -20.42
CA LYS A 14 20.77 -4.02 -20.25
C LYS A 14 21.77 -4.48 -19.18
N LEU A 15 21.33 -4.62 -17.93
CA LEU A 15 22.10 -5.25 -16.87
C LEU A 15 21.59 -6.70 -16.71
N PHE A 16 22.46 -7.68 -16.95
CA PHE A 16 22.15 -9.12 -16.82
C PHE A 16 20.89 -9.55 -17.61
N ASN A 17 20.73 -9.11 -18.85
CA ASN A 17 19.59 -9.45 -19.71
C ASN A 17 18.20 -8.96 -19.21
N THR A 18 18.15 -8.00 -18.30
CA THR A 18 16.89 -7.41 -17.81
C THR A 18 16.79 -5.95 -18.27
N PHE A 19 15.66 -5.59 -18.87
CA PHE A 19 15.36 -4.20 -19.22
C PHE A 19 14.86 -3.46 -17.98
N ILE A 20 15.47 -2.32 -17.66
CA ILE A 20 15.09 -1.51 -16.50
C ILE A 20 14.49 -0.19 -16.97
N ILE A 21 13.25 0.08 -16.57
CA ILE A 21 12.57 1.36 -16.74
C ILE A 21 12.47 2.03 -15.37
N ASN A 22 12.89 3.28 -15.28
CA ASN A 22 12.70 4.05 -14.04
C ASN A 22 11.25 4.55 -13.91
N GLU A 23 10.89 4.96 -12.71
CA GLU A 23 9.55 5.41 -12.36
C GLU A 23 9.06 6.61 -13.18
N ASP A 24 9.96 7.52 -13.58
CA ASP A 24 9.60 8.72 -14.34
C ASP A 24 9.20 8.37 -15.78
N VAL A 25 10.01 7.53 -16.45
CA VAL A 25 9.70 7.05 -17.80
C VAL A 25 8.41 6.25 -17.82
N PHE A 26 8.22 5.36 -16.86
CA PHE A 26 7.00 4.57 -16.74
C PHE A 26 5.76 5.44 -16.49
N SER A 27 5.89 6.47 -15.64
CA SER A 27 4.81 7.41 -15.41
C SER A 27 4.43 8.22 -16.65
N LEU A 28 5.43 8.67 -17.44
CA LEU A 28 5.17 9.34 -18.73
C LEU A 28 4.46 8.43 -19.73
N MET A 29 4.71 7.12 -19.71
CA MET A 29 3.95 6.17 -20.52
C MET A 29 2.49 6.11 -20.05
N ALA A 30 2.27 6.00 -18.75
CA ALA A 30 0.93 5.92 -18.15
C ALA A 30 0.11 7.22 -18.32
N GLU A 31 0.75 8.40 -18.34
CA GLU A 31 0.07 9.67 -18.57
C GLU A 31 -0.60 9.76 -19.95
N LYS A 32 -0.16 8.95 -20.91
CA LYS A 32 -0.72 8.91 -22.27
C LYS A 32 -1.89 7.97 -22.44
N GLU A 33 -2.13 7.09 -21.47
CA GLU A 33 -3.29 6.22 -21.51
C GLU A 33 -4.58 7.04 -21.40
N GLN A 34 -5.48 6.80 -22.34
CA GLN A 34 -6.80 7.41 -22.36
C GLN A 34 -7.77 6.54 -21.54
N LEU A 35 -8.58 7.19 -20.73
CA LEU A 35 -9.66 6.52 -20.02
C LEU A 35 -10.81 6.24 -20.99
N SER A 36 -11.44 5.07 -20.90
CA SER A 36 -12.67 4.78 -21.63
C SER A 36 -13.84 5.63 -21.12
N ASP A 37 -14.90 5.78 -21.90
CA ASP A 37 -16.13 6.52 -21.54
C ASP A 37 -16.71 6.06 -20.21
N LYS A 38 -16.62 4.74 -19.91
CA LYS A 38 -17.08 4.16 -18.64
C LYS A 38 -16.25 4.62 -17.45
N GLN A 39 -14.96 4.82 -17.63
CA GLN A 39 -14.02 5.29 -16.62
C GLN A 39 -14.10 6.80 -16.43
N GLU A 40 -14.41 7.54 -17.50
CA GLU A 40 -14.73 8.97 -17.39
C GLU A 40 -16.03 9.21 -16.65
N LYS A 41 -17.03 8.32 -16.78
CA LYS A 41 -18.28 8.41 -16.02
C LYS A 41 -18.05 8.29 -14.51
N TYR A 42 -17.17 7.39 -14.08
CA TYR A 42 -16.74 7.26 -12.68
C TYR A 42 -16.20 8.58 -12.10
N ARG A 43 -15.54 9.38 -12.94
CA ARG A 43 -15.03 10.72 -12.61
C ARG A 43 -16.12 11.70 -12.17
N TYR A 44 -17.31 11.65 -12.76
CA TYR A 44 -18.41 12.56 -12.44
C TYR A 44 -19.20 12.14 -11.20
N GLU A 45 -19.20 10.88 -10.85
CA GLU A 45 -19.92 10.34 -9.70
C GLU A 45 -19.20 10.62 -8.36
N THR A 46 -17.89 10.87 -8.40
CA THR A 46 -17.07 11.03 -7.17
C THR A 46 -16.88 12.45 -6.68
N ASN A 47 -17.33 13.47 -7.40
CA ASN A 47 -17.19 14.91 -7.05
C ASN A 47 -15.76 15.35 -6.65
N ILE A 48 -14.74 14.66 -7.12
CA ILE A 48 -13.34 15.01 -6.87
C ILE A 48 -12.89 15.99 -7.94
N GLU A 49 -12.61 17.24 -7.56
CA GLU A 49 -12.20 18.32 -8.48
C GLU A 49 -10.95 17.99 -9.32
N ASN A 50 -10.19 16.96 -8.99
CA ASN A 50 -8.97 16.58 -9.70
C ASN A 50 -8.80 15.04 -9.80
N VAL A 51 -9.83 14.35 -10.30
CA VAL A 51 -9.85 12.88 -10.40
C VAL A 51 -8.65 12.34 -11.20
N GLN A 52 -8.19 13.04 -12.22
CA GLN A 52 -7.03 12.60 -13.02
C GLN A 52 -5.72 12.58 -12.23
N GLN A 53 -5.62 13.32 -11.14
CA GLN A 53 -4.48 13.31 -10.23
C GLN A 53 -4.66 12.34 -9.05
N SER A 54 -5.82 11.71 -8.91
CA SER A 54 -6.06 10.74 -7.84
C SER A 54 -5.12 9.55 -7.97
N LEU A 55 -4.72 8.98 -6.82
CA LEU A 55 -3.86 7.78 -6.80
C LEU A 55 -4.48 6.61 -7.55
N ALA A 56 -5.80 6.44 -7.45
CA ALA A 56 -6.52 5.38 -8.12
C ALA A 56 -6.38 5.47 -9.66
N VAL A 57 -6.63 6.66 -10.22
CA VAL A 57 -6.52 6.86 -11.68
C VAL A 57 -5.08 6.72 -12.17
N GLN A 58 -4.11 7.28 -11.43
CA GLN A 58 -2.69 7.14 -11.78
C GLN A 58 -2.25 5.67 -11.74
N THR A 59 -2.66 4.93 -10.73
CA THR A 59 -2.38 3.49 -10.62
C THR A 59 -3.03 2.72 -11.77
N TYR A 60 -4.30 2.99 -12.04
CA TYR A 60 -5.04 2.31 -13.12
C TYR A 60 -4.37 2.50 -14.49
N LYS A 61 -3.96 3.72 -14.83
CA LYS A 61 -3.23 3.98 -16.08
C LYS A 61 -1.92 3.19 -16.18
N LYS A 62 -1.21 3.05 -15.08
CA LYS A 62 0.02 2.23 -15.02
C LYS A 62 -0.27 0.75 -15.20
N GLU A 63 -1.38 0.26 -14.65
CA GLU A 63 -1.83 -1.10 -14.85
C GLU A 63 -2.13 -1.39 -16.33
N LEU A 64 -2.79 -0.48 -17.02
CA LEU A 64 -3.03 -0.62 -18.48
C LEU A 64 -1.71 -0.75 -19.26
N VAL A 65 -0.70 0.02 -18.90
CA VAL A 65 0.63 -0.08 -19.55
C VAL A 65 1.29 -1.43 -19.26
N ILE A 66 1.20 -1.91 -18.00
CA ILE A 66 1.76 -3.22 -17.59
C ILE A 66 1.08 -4.35 -18.37
N GLU A 67 -0.25 -4.34 -18.42
CA GLU A 67 -1.02 -5.36 -19.16
C GLU A 67 -0.65 -5.37 -20.64
N HIS A 68 -0.58 -4.19 -21.25
CA HIS A 68 -0.17 -4.05 -22.64
C HIS A 68 1.25 -4.59 -22.90
N MET A 69 2.19 -4.36 -21.98
CA MET A 69 3.56 -4.90 -22.07
C MET A 69 3.58 -6.43 -21.98
N LEU A 70 2.76 -7.02 -21.13
CA LEU A 70 2.62 -8.48 -20.99
C LEU A 70 1.94 -9.09 -22.22
N ASP A 71 0.89 -8.46 -22.75
CA ASP A 71 0.13 -8.94 -23.92
C ASP A 71 0.97 -8.96 -25.19
N ASN A 72 1.87 -8.03 -25.33
CA ASN A 72 2.78 -7.98 -26.48
C ASN A 72 3.80 -9.13 -26.50
N GLY A 73 3.95 -9.90 -25.40
CA GLY A 73 4.83 -11.06 -25.31
C GLY A 73 6.33 -10.77 -25.52
N THR A 74 6.73 -9.50 -25.43
CA THR A 74 8.11 -9.05 -25.77
C THR A 74 9.14 -9.47 -24.73
N TYR A 75 8.70 -9.72 -23.49
CA TYR A 75 9.58 -10.01 -22.37
C TYR A 75 9.44 -11.47 -21.96
N ASP A 76 10.57 -12.18 -21.93
CA ASP A 76 10.71 -13.53 -21.43
C ASP A 76 11.52 -13.55 -20.12
N PHE A 77 11.69 -14.73 -19.53
CA PHE A 77 12.44 -14.88 -18.27
C PHE A 77 13.89 -14.41 -18.36
N ARG A 78 14.54 -14.55 -19.52
CA ARG A 78 15.94 -14.15 -19.73
C ARG A 78 16.07 -12.67 -20.13
N ASN A 79 15.03 -12.11 -20.71
CA ASN A 79 14.94 -10.71 -21.14
C ASN A 79 13.75 -10.04 -20.44
N SER A 80 13.65 -10.17 -19.14
CA SER A 80 12.57 -9.62 -18.36
C SER A 80 12.64 -8.10 -18.25
N LEU A 81 11.49 -7.45 -18.04
CA LEU A 81 11.40 -6.02 -17.79
C LEU A 81 11.27 -5.77 -16.29
N LEU A 82 12.10 -4.89 -15.76
CA LEU A 82 12.06 -4.42 -14.38
C LEU A 82 11.64 -2.95 -14.33
N ILE A 83 10.58 -2.65 -13.60
CA ILE A 83 10.08 -1.30 -13.38
C ILE A 83 10.33 -0.92 -11.93
N LEU A 84 11.19 0.07 -11.70
CA LEU A 84 11.46 0.55 -10.34
C LEU A 84 10.33 1.44 -9.85
N ASN A 85 9.90 1.23 -8.59
CA ASN A 85 8.85 2.01 -7.92
C ASN A 85 7.66 2.30 -8.86
N PRO A 86 6.98 1.27 -9.40
CA PRO A 86 6.04 1.41 -10.54
C PRO A 86 4.92 2.40 -10.28
N TYR A 87 4.47 2.53 -9.04
CA TYR A 87 3.35 3.41 -8.68
C TYR A 87 3.78 4.74 -8.07
N LYS A 88 5.10 5.02 -7.96
CA LYS A 88 5.67 6.21 -7.30
C LYS A 88 5.29 6.35 -5.82
N ILE A 89 5.02 5.24 -5.16
CA ILE A 89 4.55 5.21 -3.77
C ILE A 89 5.52 4.46 -2.87
N SER A 90 6.00 3.29 -3.30
CA SER A 90 6.89 2.41 -2.51
C SER A 90 8.30 2.44 -3.08
N LEU A 91 9.15 3.31 -2.53
CA LEU A 91 10.43 3.70 -3.14
C LEU A 91 11.48 2.58 -3.22
N LEU A 92 11.41 1.58 -2.34
CA LEU A 92 12.36 0.46 -2.29
C LEU A 92 11.75 -0.83 -2.85
N THR A 93 10.97 -0.68 -3.93
CA THR A 93 10.32 -1.79 -4.62
C THR A 93 10.59 -1.76 -6.12
N ALA A 94 10.41 -2.90 -6.76
CA ALA A 94 10.41 -3.02 -8.20
C ALA A 94 9.40 -4.05 -8.66
N LEU A 95 8.82 -3.89 -9.83
CA LEU A 95 7.98 -4.88 -10.48
C LEU A 95 8.76 -5.53 -11.61
N LEU A 96 8.93 -6.85 -11.55
CA LEU A 96 9.52 -7.63 -12.61
C LEU A 96 8.40 -8.29 -13.42
N ILE A 97 8.40 -8.06 -14.74
CA ILE A 97 7.40 -8.64 -15.65
C ILE A 97 8.06 -9.44 -16.75
N PHE A 98 7.49 -10.60 -17.07
CA PHE A 98 7.90 -11.49 -18.13
C PHE A 98 6.86 -12.57 -18.40
N ASN A 99 6.96 -13.24 -19.53
CA ASN A 99 6.17 -14.41 -19.90
C ASN A 99 7.04 -15.66 -19.89
N THR A 100 6.42 -16.82 -19.71
CA THR A 100 7.03 -18.15 -19.85
C THR A 100 6.19 -19.03 -20.76
N ASP A 101 6.82 -20.02 -21.39
CA ASP A 101 6.12 -20.99 -22.26
C ASP A 101 5.32 -22.03 -21.44
N VAL A 102 5.69 -22.23 -20.19
CA VAL A 102 5.04 -23.18 -19.28
C VAL A 102 4.58 -22.47 -18.01
N GLU A 103 3.50 -22.95 -17.43
CA GLU A 103 3.03 -22.47 -16.14
C GLU A 103 4.04 -22.78 -15.04
N CYS A 104 4.41 -21.78 -14.27
CA CYS A 104 5.34 -21.92 -13.16
C CYS A 104 5.08 -20.86 -12.08
N MET A 105 5.61 -21.13 -10.89
CA MET A 105 5.67 -20.17 -9.79
C MET A 105 7.00 -19.43 -9.81
N VAL A 106 7.04 -18.25 -9.20
CA VAL A 106 8.27 -17.46 -9.09
C VAL A 106 8.66 -17.25 -7.64
N LYS A 107 9.89 -17.63 -7.31
CA LYS A 107 10.54 -17.28 -6.05
C LYS A 107 11.67 -16.31 -6.32
N TYR A 108 11.84 -15.30 -5.47
CA TYR A 108 13.06 -14.49 -5.50
C TYR A 108 13.76 -14.45 -4.14
N GLU A 109 15.05 -14.17 -4.19
CA GLU A 109 15.89 -13.98 -3.02
C GLU A 109 16.76 -12.74 -3.21
N ILE A 110 16.67 -11.78 -2.29
CA ILE A 110 17.56 -10.61 -2.21
C ILE A 110 18.73 -10.95 -1.30
N LYS A 111 19.94 -10.82 -1.82
CA LYS A 111 21.16 -11.08 -1.04
C LYS A 111 21.29 -10.08 0.10
N GLY A 112 21.49 -10.58 1.30
CA GLY A 112 21.73 -9.75 2.48
C GLY A 112 23.04 -8.96 2.37
N ILE A 113 22.99 -7.72 2.82
CA ILE A 113 24.16 -6.83 2.96
C ILE A 113 24.18 -6.21 4.37
N ARG A 114 25.29 -5.60 4.76
CA ARG A 114 25.43 -4.93 6.06
C ARG A 114 25.07 -5.83 7.26
N GLY A 115 25.40 -7.12 7.15
CA GLY A 115 25.15 -8.12 8.21
C GLY A 115 23.76 -8.74 8.22
N SER A 116 22.85 -8.32 7.37
CA SER A 116 21.51 -8.90 7.28
C SER A 116 21.52 -10.24 6.54
N LYS A 117 20.53 -11.09 6.88
CA LYS A 117 20.25 -12.34 6.18
C LYS A 117 19.64 -12.08 4.80
N ASN A 118 19.72 -13.09 3.93
CA ASN A 118 18.98 -13.07 2.67
C ASN A 118 17.47 -13.00 2.96
N TYR A 119 16.78 -12.20 2.15
CA TYR A 119 15.32 -12.11 2.19
C TYR A 119 14.74 -12.79 0.98
N SER A 120 13.80 -13.72 1.17
CA SER A 120 13.16 -14.45 0.09
C SER A 120 11.65 -14.36 0.17
N MET A 121 11.01 -14.35 -1.00
CA MET A 121 9.57 -14.38 -1.18
C MET A 121 9.22 -15.30 -2.35
N CYS A 122 8.12 -16.02 -2.24
CA CYS A 122 7.58 -16.86 -3.29
C CYS A 122 6.17 -16.38 -3.62
N ASP A 123 5.91 -16.18 -4.91
CA ASP A 123 4.57 -16.06 -5.43
C ASP A 123 4.08 -17.49 -5.74
N ASN A 124 3.07 -17.94 -5.01
CA ASN A 124 2.54 -19.30 -5.16
C ASN A 124 1.52 -19.41 -6.30
N ILE A 125 1.42 -18.40 -7.17
CA ILE A 125 0.54 -18.40 -8.34
C ILE A 125 1.28 -19.07 -9.51
N CYS A 126 0.74 -20.19 -9.97
CA CYS A 126 1.23 -20.89 -11.16
C CYS A 126 0.61 -20.24 -12.40
N THR A 127 1.43 -19.63 -13.26
CA THR A 127 0.98 -18.88 -14.45
C THR A 127 2.07 -18.83 -15.50
N THR A 128 1.72 -18.42 -16.72
CA THR A 128 2.67 -18.08 -17.79
C THR A 128 2.93 -16.57 -17.88
N ARG A 129 2.11 -15.74 -17.20
CA ARG A 129 2.22 -14.28 -17.20
C ARG A 129 2.64 -13.79 -15.82
N HIS A 130 3.88 -13.39 -15.69
CA HIS A 130 4.46 -13.09 -14.38
C HIS A 130 4.51 -11.59 -14.11
N ARG A 131 4.01 -11.22 -12.93
CA ARG A 131 4.06 -9.89 -12.33
C ARG A 131 4.64 -10.03 -10.92
N VAL A 132 5.96 -10.04 -10.83
CA VAL A 132 6.67 -10.38 -9.60
C VAL A 132 6.99 -9.11 -8.81
N PRO A 133 6.34 -8.89 -7.65
CA PRO A 133 6.63 -7.75 -6.79
C PRO A 133 7.94 -7.99 -6.03
N ILE A 134 9.00 -7.31 -6.42
CA ILE A 134 10.28 -7.32 -5.71
C ILE A 134 10.21 -6.27 -4.61
N MET A 135 10.10 -6.71 -3.36
CA MET A 135 10.01 -5.86 -2.17
C MET A 135 11.21 -6.11 -1.25
N GLY A 136 11.52 -5.13 -0.42
CA GLY A 136 12.60 -5.27 0.55
C GLY A 136 13.99 -4.97 -0.01
N LEU A 137 14.10 -4.11 -1.01
CA LEU A 137 15.38 -3.62 -1.51
C LEU A 137 16.07 -2.72 -0.46
N TYR A 138 17.40 -2.74 -0.45
CA TYR A 138 18.20 -1.83 0.38
C TYR A 138 18.32 -0.47 -0.29
N GLU A 139 18.28 0.59 0.48
CA GLU A 139 18.56 1.95 0.04
C GLU A 139 20.03 2.14 -0.33
N ASN A 140 20.29 2.98 -1.32
CA ASN A 140 21.63 3.37 -1.75
C ASN A 140 22.56 2.15 -1.94
N ALA A 141 22.09 1.18 -2.71
CA ALA A 141 22.76 -0.11 -2.85
C ALA A 141 22.57 -0.72 -4.24
N TYR A 142 23.50 -1.59 -4.61
CA TYR A 142 23.33 -2.54 -5.69
C TYR A 142 22.77 -3.84 -5.10
N ASN A 143 21.46 -4.02 -5.21
CA ASN A 143 20.76 -5.19 -4.72
C ASN A 143 20.91 -6.34 -5.70
N ILE A 144 21.50 -7.45 -5.24
CA ILE A 144 21.56 -8.69 -6.01
C ILE A 144 20.30 -9.48 -5.72
N VAL A 145 19.51 -9.77 -6.75
CA VAL A 145 18.27 -10.54 -6.66
C VAL A 145 18.39 -11.79 -7.51
N GLN A 146 18.33 -12.95 -6.85
CA GLN A 146 18.25 -14.24 -7.49
C GLN A 146 16.79 -14.60 -7.71
N ILE A 147 16.42 -15.00 -8.92
CA ILE A 147 15.04 -15.35 -9.31
C ILE A 147 15.02 -16.80 -9.73
N TYR A 148 14.05 -17.55 -9.23
CA TYR A 148 13.85 -18.97 -9.50
C TYR A 148 12.47 -19.18 -10.10
N LEU A 149 12.39 -19.91 -11.20
CA LEU A 149 11.15 -20.51 -11.67
C LEU A 149 10.98 -21.87 -11.01
N LEU A 150 9.80 -22.11 -10.46
CA LEU A 150 9.45 -23.34 -9.79
C LEU A 150 8.29 -24.01 -10.50
N ASP A 151 8.33 -25.34 -10.64
CA ASP A 151 7.16 -26.11 -11.07
C ASP A 151 6.07 -26.16 -9.98
N SER A 152 4.95 -26.81 -10.27
CA SER A 152 3.84 -26.99 -9.34
C SER A 152 4.20 -27.78 -8.07
N HIS A 153 5.33 -28.47 -8.05
CA HIS A 153 5.85 -29.24 -6.91
C HIS A 153 6.91 -28.44 -6.12
N GLY A 154 7.21 -27.21 -6.54
CA GLY A 154 8.23 -26.35 -5.92
C GLY A 154 9.67 -26.69 -6.33
N GLN A 155 9.88 -27.51 -7.36
CA GLN A 155 11.21 -27.83 -7.89
C GLN A 155 11.70 -26.71 -8.80
N ILE A 156 12.97 -26.34 -8.68
CA ILE A 156 13.58 -25.32 -9.52
C ILE A 156 13.73 -25.84 -10.95
N ILE A 157 13.08 -25.18 -11.91
CA ILE A 157 13.18 -25.48 -13.34
C ILE A 157 14.11 -24.52 -14.07
N ASP A 158 14.26 -23.30 -13.60
CA ASP A 158 15.22 -22.33 -14.14
C ASP A 158 15.57 -21.26 -13.10
N MET A 159 16.68 -20.53 -13.33
CA MET A 159 17.10 -19.44 -12.48
C MET A 159 17.71 -18.28 -13.28
N ASN A 160 17.53 -17.07 -12.80
CA ASN A 160 18.16 -15.88 -13.33
C ASN A 160 18.65 -14.99 -12.17
N LYS A 161 19.59 -14.11 -12.47
CA LYS A 161 20.15 -13.17 -11.50
C LYS A 161 20.12 -11.77 -12.07
N ILE A 162 19.52 -10.84 -11.32
CA ILE A 162 19.46 -9.43 -11.68
C ILE A 162 20.14 -8.58 -10.62
N MET A 163 20.61 -7.42 -11.02
CA MET A 163 21.16 -6.42 -10.10
C MET A 163 20.35 -5.13 -10.20
N ILE A 164 19.77 -4.71 -9.07
CA ILE A 164 18.91 -3.54 -8.97
C ILE A 164 19.63 -2.46 -8.19
N HIS A 165 19.91 -1.34 -8.83
CA HIS A 165 20.46 -0.16 -8.15
C HIS A 165 19.31 0.70 -7.61
N THR A 166 19.29 0.93 -6.31
CA THR A 166 18.38 1.85 -5.63
C THR A 166 19.14 3.12 -5.25
N PRO A 167 18.58 4.31 -5.52
CA PRO A 167 19.22 5.55 -5.14
C PRO A 167 19.16 5.77 -3.62
N LYS A 168 19.94 6.76 -3.16
CA LYS A 168 19.76 7.31 -1.82
C LYS A 168 18.42 8.02 -1.73
N LEU A 169 17.65 7.73 -0.70
CA LEU A 169 16.36 8.37 -0.46
C LEU A 169 16.59 9.86 -0.18
N LYS A 170 15.82 10.72 -0.83
CA LYS A 170 15.85 12.17 -0.63
C LYS A 170 15.02 12.51 0.61
N GLY A 171 15.56 13.33 1.47
CA GLY A 171 14.93 13.77 2.72
C GLY A 171 15.50 13.06 3.94
N LYS A 172 15.32 13.66 5.09
CA LYS A 172 15.62 12.99 6.36
C LYS A 172 14.52 11.94 6.54
N LEU A 173 14.89 10.67 6.44
CA LEU A 173 14.23 9.70 7.28
C LEU A 173 14.49 10.19 8.70
N GLU A 174 13.47 10.67 9.39
CA GLU A 174 13.58 11.19 10.77
C GLU A 174 13.91 10.07 11.78
N THR A 175 14.55 9.01 11.31
CA THR A 175 14.70 7.78 12.06
C THR A 175 16.09 7.21 11.89
N GLU A 176 16.90 7.48 12.88
CA GLU A 176 18.04 6.63 13.17
C GLU A 176 17.53 5.40 13.93
N VAL A 177 17.48 4.25 13.25
CA VAL A 177 17.12 2.98 13.90
C VAL A 177 18.34 2.45 14.63
N LYS A 178 18.28 2.43 15.97
CA LYS A 178 19.31 1.79 16.81
C LYS A 178 18.81 0.43 17.25
N VAL A 179 19.50 -0.61 16.83
CA VAL A 179 19.27 -1.96 17.33
C VAL A 179 20.03 -2.13 18.64
N MET A 180 19.28 -2.30 19.73
CA MET A 180 19.87 -2.58 21.05
C MET A 180 19.59 -4.01 21.45
N GLY A 181 20.66 -4.77 21.74
CA GLY A 181 20.56 -6.17 22.14
C GLY A 181 20.51 -7.16 20.98
N GLN A 182 20.56 -8.44 21.32
CA GLN A 182 20.40 -9.55 20.38
C GLN A 182 19.11 -10.29 20.76
N ALA A 183 18.12 -10.28 19.90
CA ALA A 183 16.95 -11.12 20.03
C ALA A 183 17.24 -12.52 19.46
N GLU A 184 17.13 -13.56 20.26
CA GLU A 184 17.32 -14.96 19.81
C GLU A 184 16.23 -15.38 18.83
N ASN A 185 15.00 -14.89 19.00
CA ASN A 185 13.86 -15.15 18.14
C ASN A 185 13.42 -13.88 17.39
N LYS A 186 13.96 -13.66 16.22
CA LYS A 186 13.54 -12.61 15.30
C LYS A 186 12.37 -13.15 14.45
N GLY A 187 11.16 -13.08 14.99
CA GLY A 187 9.95 -13.65 14.37
C GLY A 187 9.49 -12.94 13.09
N SER A 188 9.80 -11.67 12.93
CA SER A 188 9.41 -10.86 11.78
C SER A 188 10.59 -10.56 10.90
N LYS A 189 10.42 -10.71 9.58
CA LYS A 189 11.46 -10.34 8.60
C LYS A 189 11.67 -8.84 8.55
N PHE A 190 10.58 -8.07 8.61
CA PHE A 190 10.61 -6.61 8.66
C PHE A 190 9.65 -6.08 9.72
N MET A 191 10.05 -5.00 10.39
CA MET A 191 9.20 -4.27 11.32
C MET A 191 8.69 -3.00 10.63
N LEU A 192 7.37 -2.90 10.46
CA LEU A 192 6.71 -1.73 9.91
C LEU A 192 6.46 -0.71 11.02
N VAL A 193 6.80 0.55 10.75
CA VAL A 193 6.57 1.69 11.63
C VAL A 193 5.84 2.76 10.86
N THR A 194 4.73 3.24 11.41
CA THR A 194 4.00 4.38 10.89
C THR A 194 4.45 5.63 11.63
N GLY A 195 4.90 6.64 10.89
CA GLY A 195 5.26 7.93 11.46
C GLY A 195 4.04 8.65 12.03
N GLY A 196 4.21 9.35 13.16
CA GLY A 196 3.21 10.28 13.68
C GLY A 196 3.01 11.50 12.76
N TYR A 197 2.54 12.60 13.29
CA TYR A 197 2.21 13.82 12.54
C TYR A 197 3.25 14.23 11.49
N GLY A 198 3.04 13.78 10.25
CA GLY A 198 3.88 14.12 9.10
C GLY A 198 5.08 13.23 8.84
N GLY A 199 5.30 12.19 9.65
CA GLY A 199 6.36 11.22 9.44
C GLY A 199 6.06 10.25 8.30
N SER A 200 7.11 9.67 7.70
CA SER A 200 6.97 8.62 6.69
C SER A 200 6.66 7.27 7.35
N THR A 201 5.94 6.43 6.63
CA THR A 201 5.79 5.01 6.98
C THR A 201 6.95 4.23 6.34
N TYR A 202 7.63 3.43 7.13
CA TYR A 202 8.77 2.63 6.66
C TYR A 202 8.87 1.31 7.41
N ALA A 203 9.61 0.37 6.83
CA ALA A 203 9.98 -0.86 7.53
C ALA A 203 11.50 -1.07 7.50
N PHE A 204 11.99 -1.75 8.52
CA PHE A 204 13.41 -2.07 8.66
C PHE A 204 13.61 -3.54 9.04
N ASP A 205 14.77 -4.06 8.70
CA ASP A 205 15.18 -5.41 9.06
C ASP A 205 15.78 -5.48 10.48
N GLU A 206 16.18 -6.68 10.87
CA GLU A 206 16.76 -6.96 12.18
C GLU A 206 18.06 -6.20 12.51
N ASN A 207 18.70 -5.62 11.51
CA ASN A 207 19.92 -4.83 11.67
C ASN A 207 19.66 -3.32 11.51
N GLY A 208 18.39 -2.90 11.41
CA GLY A 208 17.99 -1.52 11.29
C GLY A 208 18.14 -0.94 9.88
N ASN A 209 18.38 -1.76 8.85
CA ASN A 209 18.41 -1.27 7.49
C ASN A 209 16.97 -1.03 7.01
N VAL A 210 16.73 0.13 6.42
CA VAL A 210 15.42 0.44 5.81
C VAL A 210 15.21 -0.46 4.57
N ARG A 211 14.09 -1.16 4.55
CA ARG A 211 13.73 -2.15 3.52
C ARG A 211 12.41 -1.81 2.80
N PHE A 212 11.67 -0.88 3.33
CA PHE A 212 10.44 -0.36 2.76
C PHE A 212 10.26 1.09 3.19
N ILE A 213 9.69 1.91 2.33
CA ILE A 213 9.27 3.27 2.65
C ILE A 213 8.12 3.68 1.75
N LEU A 214 7.10 4.25 2.36
CA LEU A 214 6.00 4.88 1.65
C LEU A 214 6.37 6.34 1.34
N GLY A 215 6.52 6.66 0.07
CA GLY A 215 6.96 7.99 -0.40
C GLY A 215 5.88 9.08 -0.29
N ARG A 216 4.71 8.75 0.26
CA ARG A 216 3.64 9.70 0.53
C ARG A 216 3.28 9.70 2.01
N PRO A 217 3.08 10.88 2.60
CA PRO A 217 2.66 10.95 3.99
C PRO A 217 1.24 10.41 4.12
N SER A 218 1.08 9.40 4.97
CA SER A 218 -0.24 8.97 5.44
C SER A 218 -0.83 10.00 6.40
N HIS A 219 -2.15 9.95 6.59
CA HIS A 219 -2.74 10.49 7.81
C HIS A 219 -2.08 9.80 9.02
N PRO A 220 -1.80 10.49 10.13
CA PRO A 220 -1.36 9.83 11.36
C PRO A 220 -2.32 8.68 11.70
N TYR A 221 -1.77 7.49 11.98
CA TYR A 221 -2.55 6.27 12.23
C TYR A 221 -3.41 5.78 11.04
N GLY A 222 -3.12 6.21 9.80
CA GLY A 222 -3.92 5.91 8.62
C GLY A 222 -3.46 4.71 7.80
N ILE A 223 -2.72 3.75 8.38
CA ILE A 223 -2.29 2.52 7.71
C ILE A 223 -2.70 1.33 8.58
N HIS A 224 -3.55 0.47 8.03
CA HIS A 224 -4.07 -0.70 8.72
C HIS A 224 -3.95 -1.94 7.83
N ASP A 225 -3.23 -2.95 8.29
CA ASP A 225 -3.12 -4.24 7.61
C ASP A 225 -4.50 -4.92 7.56
N ILE A 226 -4.89 -5.36 6.36
CA ILE A 226 -6.15 -6.09 6.12
C ILE A 226 -5.91 -7.51 5.60
N GLY A 227 -4.66 -7.99 5.71
CA GLY A 227 -4.24 -9.30 5.24
C GLY A 227 -3.99 -9.37 3.72
N ASN A 228 -3.56 -10.53 3.26
CA ASN A 228 -3.30 -10.81 1.85
C ASN A 228 -2.33 -9.83 1.15
N GLY A 229 -1.36 -9.29 1.91
CA GLY A 229 -0.39 -8.31 1.40
C GLY A 229 -0.97 -6.95 1.09
N LYS A 230 -2.13 -6.60 1.67
CA LYS A 230 -2.83 -5.34 1.47
C LYS A 230 -3.04 -4.59 2.79
N PHE A 231 -3.22 -3.29 2.67
CA PHE A 231 -3.55 -2.42 3.79
C PHE A 231 -4.51 -1.31 3.37
N LEU A 232 -5.22 -0.76 4.34
CA LEU A 232 -5.97 0.49 4.16
C LEU A 232 -5.05 1.67 4.41
N TYR A 233 -5.12 2.65 3.52
CA TYR A 233 -4.32 3.86 3.54
C TYR A 233 -5.20 5.11 3.49
N ALA A 234 -5.21 5.89 4.57
CA ALA A 234 -5.90 7.18 4.60
C ALA A 234 -4.98 8.29 4.07
N GLU A 235 -5.36 8.94 2.99
CA GLU A 235 -4.54 9.94 2.31
C GLU A 235 -4.55 11.29 3.06
N LYS A 236 -3.38 11.76 3.47
CA LYS A 236 -3.25 13.01 4.25
C LYS A 236 -3.70 14.27 3.50
N SER A 237 -3.58 14.28 2.18
CA SER A 237 -3.88 15.45 1.35
C SER A 237 -5.38 15.74 1.21
N MET A 238 -6.22 14.75 1.41
CA MET A 238 -7.68 14.83 1.23
C MET A 238 -8.37 14.98 2.58
N ARG A 239 -8.39 16.22 3.10
CA ARG A 239 -8.92 16.53 4.44
C ARG A 239 -10.36 16.98 4.40
N ARG A 240 -11.09 16.69 5.47
CA ARG A 240 -12.43 17.19 5.70
C ARG A 240 -12.39 18.71 5.93
N PRO A 241 -13.19 19.51 5.19
CA PRO A 241 -13.36 20.93 5.47
C PRO A 241 -14.01 21.13 6.86
N ASN A 242 -13.58 22.14 7.60
CA ASN A 242 -14.18 22.61 8.86
C ASN A 242 -13.96 21.75 10.13
N PHE A 243 -13.27 20.63 10.06
CA PHE A 243 -12.94 19.83 11.26
C PHE A 243 -11.44 19.62 11.32
N GLY A 244 -10.72 20.49 11.97
CA GLY A 244 -9.29 20.33 12.24
C GLY A 244 -8.48 19.52 11.20
N ASN A 245 -7.21 19.40 11.39
CA ASN A 245 -6.31 18.78 10.39
C ASN A 245 -6.31 17.23 10.37
N ALA A 246 -7.25 16.58 11.06
CA ALA A 246 -7.05 15.20 11.50
C ALA A 246 -7.77 14.12 10.69
N HIS A 247 -8.69 14.46 9.77
CA HIS A 247 -9.50 13.42 9.12
C HIS A 247 -9.30 13.41 7.62
N SER A 248 -8.98 12.25 7.06
CA SER A 248 -8.98 12.03 5.62
C SER A 248 -10.38 11.65 5.15
N VAL A 249 -10.87 12.26 4.08
CA VAL A 249 -12.13 11.85 3.43
C VAL A 249 -11.91 10.72 2.42
N VAL A 250 -10.68 10.32 2.18
CA VAL A 250 -10.28 9.28 1.22
C VAL A 250 -9.48 8.18 1.91
N MET A 251 -9.90 6.96 1.70
CA MET A 251 -9.18 5.76 2.11
C MET A 251 -9.00 4.83 0.91
N HIS A 252 -7.81 4.33 0.73
CA HIS A 252 -7.48 3.39 -0.34
C HIS A 252 -7.20 1.99 0.21
N GLU A 253 -7.70 0.96 -0.46
CA GLU A 253 -7.18 -0.39 -0.37
C GLU A 253 -5.96 -0.48 -1.29
N MET A 254 -4.81 -0.81 -0.75
CA MET A 254 -3.52 -0.72 -1.43
C MET A 254 -2.64 -1.91 -1.06
N ASP A 255 -1.75 -2.33 -1.97
CA ASP A 255 -0.68 -3.27 -1.64
C ASP A 255 0.64 -2.55 -1.27
N TYR A 256 1.62 -3.33 -0.80
CA TYR A 256 2.93 -2.79 -0.42
C TYR A 256 3.78 -2.32 -1.62
N MET A 257 3.38 -2.61 -2.86
CA MET A 257 3.97 -1.99 -4.05
C MET A 257 3.43 -0.57 -4.29
N GLY A 258 2.29 -0.24 -3.67
CA GLY A 258 1.57 1.02 -3.86
C GLY A 258 0.51 0.96 -4.95
N ARG A 259 0.11 -0.23 -5.40
CA ARG A 259 -1.04 -0.41 -6.28
C ARG A 259 -2.33 -0.16 -5.50
N VAL A 260 -3.15 0.75 -5.99
CA VAL A 260 -4.49 1.00 -5.44
C VAL A 260 -5.49 0.06 -6.12
N TYR A 261 -6.22 -0.67 -5.31
CA TYR A 261 -7.27 -1.59 -5.76
C TYR A 261 -8.65 -0.95 -5.68
N LYS A 262 -8.92 -0.23 -4.59
CA LYS A 262 -10.20 0.43 -4.30
C LYS A 262 -9.99 1.77 -3.61
N THR A 263 -10.94 2.66 -3.77
CA THR A 263 -10.95 3.97 -3.11
C THR A 263 -12.31 4.19 -2.48
N PHE A 264 -12.30 4.46 -1.19
CA PHE A 264 -13.49 4.73 -0.39
C PHE A 264 -13.54 6.21 -0.06
N LEU A 265 -14.66 6.84 -0.36
CA LEU A 265 -14.94 8.24 -0.04
C LEU A 265 -15.99 8.30 1.06
N HIS A 266 -15.69 8.97 2.15
CA HIS A 266 -16.63 9.20 3.22
C HIS A 266 -16.57 10.66 3.69
N PRO A 267 -17.68 11.44 3.56
CA PRO A 267 -17.67 12.87 3.86
C PRO A 267 -17.35 13.17 5.32
N ASN A 268 -17.63 12.23 6.21
CA ASN A 268 -17.34 12.34 7.64
C ASN A 268 -15.88 12.10 7.99
N GLY A 269 -15.10 11.57 7.03
CA GLY A 269 -13.68 11.27 7.17
C GLY A 269 -13.40 9.99 7.94
N TYR A 270 -12.15 9.58 7.84
CA TYR A 270 -11.57 8.42 8.51
C TYR A 270 -10.48 8.87 9.46
N HIS A 271 -10.36 8.18 10.61
CA HIS A 271 -9.32 8.48 11.60
C HIS A 271 -8.86 7.21 12.33
N HIS A 272 -7.77 7.32 13.03
CA HIS A 272 -7.14 6.41 13.98
C HIS A 272 -7.13 4.93 13.63
N TRP A 273 -8.30 4.27 13.41
CA TRP A 273 -8.38 2.82 13.42
C TRP A 273 -9.29 2.24 12.35
N ALA A 274 -8.85 1.16 11.75
CA ALA A 274 -9.65 0.32 10.86
C ALA A 274 -9.25 -1.14 11.00
N VAL A 275 -10.23 -2.03 10.88
CA VAL A 275 -10.02 -3.49 10.85
C VAL A 275 -10.86 -4.10 9.74
N ARG A 276 -10.39 -5.23 9.20
CA ARG A 276 -11.20 -6.10 8.36
C ARG A 276 -11.90 -7.11 9.25
N GLU A 277 -13.22 -7.23 9.12
CA GLU A 277 -13.98 -8.30 9.76
C GLU A 277 -13.74 -9.60 8.98
N GLU A 278 -13.37 -10.67 9.69
CA GLU A 278 -12.88 -11.90 9.06
C GLU A 278 -13.98 -12.70 8.36
N ASN A 279 -15.21 -12.71 8.89
CA ASN A 279 -16.32 -13.51 8.36
C ASN A 279 -16.96 -12.87 7.15
N SER A 280 -17.32 -11.58 7.22
CA SER A 280 -17.96 -10.84 6.13
C SER A 280 -16.95 -10.29 5.12
N GLY A 281 -15.73 -10.02 5.59
CA GLY A 281 -14.71 -9.30 4.82
C GLY A 281 -14.91 -7.79 4.82
N ASN A 282 -15.94 -7.26 5.51
CA ASN A 282 -16.23 -5.84 5.59
C ASN A 282 -15.17 -5.07 6.38
N TYR A 283 -15.11 -3.76 6.19
CA TYR A 283 -14.21 -2.90 6.92
C TYR A 283 -14.96 -2.14 8.01
N LEU A 284 -14.54 -2.32 9.27
CA LEU A 284 -14.98 -1.43 10.35
C LEU A 284 -13.94 -0.32 10.48
N VAL A 285 -14.40 0.93 10.46
CA VAL A 285 -13.53 2.11 10.40
C VAL A 285 -14.00 3.17 11.37
N ALA A 286 -13.06 3.75 12.10
CA ALA A 286 -13.34 4.90 12.94
C ALA A 286 -13.62 6.14 12.09
N SER A 287 -14.71 6.85 12.41
CA SER A 287 -15.24 7.99 11.68
C SER A 287 -15.82 9.06 12.62
N SER A 288 -16.45 10.06 12.07
CA SER A 288 -17.03 11.18 12.81
C SER A 288 -18.46 11.45 12.39
N SER A 289 -19.27 12.00 13.29
CA SER A 289 -20.61 12.49 12.95
C SER A 289 -20.56 13.91 12.42
N VAL A 290 -21.16 14.16 11.25
CA VAL A 290 -21.36 15.52 10.74
C VAL A 290 -22.52 16.20 11.40
N GLN A 291 -23.56 15.43 11.71
CA GLN A 291 -24.84 15.96 12.19
C GLN A 291 -24.71 16.59 13.59
N ASP A 292 -23.91 15.94 14.44
CA ASP A 292 -23.77 16.37 15.84
C ASP A 292 -22.59 17.32 16.07
N LEU A 293 -21.89 17.74 15.00
CA LEU A 293 -20.64 18.49 15.09
C LEU A 293 -19.57 17.81 15.98
N SER A 294 -19.74 16.52 16.26
CA SER A 294 -18.80 15.71 17.04
C SER A 294 -17.76 15.09 16.12
N CYS A 295 -16.55 14.95 16.63
CA CYS A 295 -15.49 14.27 15.92
C CYS A 295 -15.03 13.02 16.71
N GLU A 296 -14.53 12.04 15.97
CA GLU A 296 -13.96 10.82 16.53
C GLU A 296 -14.92 10.06 17.46
N ASN A 297 -16.20 10.02 17.06
CA ASN A 297 -17.30 9.49 17.85
C ASN A 297 -18.10 8.39 17.14
N MET A 298 -17.69 7.97 15.94
CA MET A 298 -18.39 6.94 15.17
C MET A 298 -17.51 5.78 14.81
N ILE A 299 -18.12 4.61 14.67
CA ILE A 299 -17.60 3.45 13.95
C ILE A 299 -18.57 3.14 12.83
N ILE A 300 -18.07 2.99 11.61
CA ILE A 300 -18.85 2.62 10.43
C ILE A 300 -18.38 1.28 9.89
N GLU A 301 -19.31 0.51 9.36
CA GLU A 301 -19.02 -0.70 8.61
C GLU A 301 -19.22 -0.44 7.13
N ILE A 302 -18.19 -0.72 6.34
CA ILE A 302 -18.16 -0.49 4.88
C ILE A 302 -18.10 -1.83 4.18
N ASP A 303 -18.99 -2.04 3.22
CA ASP A 303 -18.89 -3.11 2.23
C ASP A 303 -17.73 -2.79 1.27
N PRO A 304 -16.67 -3.62 1.21
CA PRO A 304 -15.52 -3.34 0.36
C PRO A 304 -15.82 -3.47 -1.14
N GLU A 305 -16.91 -4.14 -1.55
CA GLU A 305 -17.25 -4.30 -2.97
C GLU A 305 -18.03 -3.09 -3.51
N THR A 306 -18.91 -2.53 -2.71
CA THR A 306 -19.77 -1.42 -3.12
C THR A 306 -19.33 -0.06 -2.58
N GLY A 307 -18.53 -0.04 -1.51
CA GLY A 307 -18.16 1.17 -0.76
C GLY A 307 -19.29 1.74 0.10
N ASN A 308 -20.43 1.04 0.17
CA ASN A 308 -21.57 1.50 0.96
C ASN A 308 -21.33 1.30 2.46
N VAL A 309 -21.79 2.27 3.25
CA VAL A 309 -21.89 2.11 4.70
C VAL A 309 -23.11 1.23 5.00
N LEU A 310 -22.87 0.07 5.58
CA LEU A 310 -23.93 -0.91 5.91
C LEU A 310 -24.57 -0.59 7.26
N ARG A 311 -23.76 -0.23 8.25
CA ARG A 311 -24.20 0.18 9.58
C ARG A 311 -23.22 1.17 10.22
N SER A 312 -23.69 1.87 11.22
CA SER A 312 -22.86 2.81 11.98
C SER A 312 -23.24 2.79 13.46
N ILE A 313 -22.25 2.99 14.30
CA ILE A 313 -22.42 3.18 15.75
C ILE A 313 -21.97 4.59 16.05
N ASN A 314 -22.87 5.41 16.63
CA ASN A 314 -22.55 6.73 17.14
C ASN A 314 -22.55 6.66 18.68
N VAL A 315 -21.39 6.84 19.29
CA VAL A 315 -21.31 6.77 20.77
C VAL A 315 -22.06 7.91 21.46
N ASN A 316 -22.40 9.00 20.75
CA ASN A 316 -23.28 10.05 21.30
C ASN A 316 -24.69 9.54 21.64
N ASP A 317 -25.13 8.44 21.01
CA ASP A 317 -26.46 7.87 21.25
C ASP A 317 -26.45 6.85 22.39
N LEU A 318 -25.27 6.42 22.82
CA LEU A 318 -25.09 5.38 23.80
C LEU A 318 -24.71 5.90 25.22
N PHE A 319 -24.21 7.13 25.28
CA PHE A 319 -23.76 7.73 26.53
C PHE A 319 -24.65 8.90 26.95
N ASP A 320 -24.73 9.16 28.25
CA ASP A 320 -25.44 10.30 28.77
C ASP A 320 -24.87 11.61 28.18
N LYS A 321 -25.74 12.52 27.77
CA LYS A 321 -25.35 13.78 27.13
C LYS A 321 -24.49 14.68 28.00
N THR A 322 -24.45 14.43 29.31
CA THR A 322 -23.52 15.12 30.22
C THR A 322 -22.05 14.85 29.92
N TYR A 323 -21.74 13.74 29.25
CA TYR A 323 -20.39 13.44 28.76
C TYR A 323 -20.04 14.21 27.48
N VAL A 324 -21.05 14.63 26.69
CA VAL A 324 -20.85 15.32 25.42
C VAL A 324 -20.58 16.79 25.67
N THR A 325 -19.45 17.11 26.27
CA THR A 325 -19.08 18.47 26.71
C THR A 325 -18.39 19.31 25.65
N ARG A 326 -17.90 18.67 24.56
CA ARG A 326 -17.16 19.31 23.47
C ARG A 326 -17.23 18.45 22.19
N SER A 327 -16.81 18.99 21.05
CA SER A 327 -16.83 18.27 19.77
C SER A 327 -16.01 16.97 19.80
N ASP A 328 -14.85 16.97 20.45
CA ASP A 328 -13.98 15.80 20.64
C ASP A 328 -14.05 15.25 22.06
N TRP A 329 -15.24 14.85 22.50
CA TRP A 329 -15.47 14.40 23.87
C TRP A 329 -15.04 12.93 24.08
N ALA A 330 -15.34 12.05 23.12
CA ALA A 330 -15.04 10.63 23.21
C ALA A 330 -13.62 10.31 22.76
N HIS A 331 -13.24 10.78 21.57
CA HIS A 331 -11.98 10.49 20.92
C HIS A 331 -11.71 8.99 20.78
N ILE A 332 -12.54 8.33 19.97
CA ILE A 332 -12.32 6.90 19.64
C ILE A 332 -10.97 6.77 18.95
N ASN A 333 -10.03 6.10 19.57
CA ASN A 333 -8.68 5.93 19.05
C ASN A 333 -8.31 4.48 18.71
N ALA A 334 -9.09 3.52 19.17
CA ALA A 334 -8.97 2.11 18.81
C ALA A 334 -10.28 1.38 19.14
N PHE A 335 -10.51 0.27 18.45
CA PHE A 335 -11.57 -0.67 18.78
C PHE A 335 -11.18 -2.09 18.33
N ALA A 336 -11.85 -3.09 18.92
CA ALA A 336 -11.81 -4.48 18.48
C ALA A 336 -13.24 -4.98 18.26
N TYR A 337 -13.47 -5.66 17.16
CA TYR A 337 -14.73 -6.33 16.87
C TYR A 337 -14.68 -7.76 17.40
N ILE A 338 -15.76 -8.20 18.04
CA ILE A 338 -15.95 -9.55 18.55
C ILE A 338 -17.07 -10.21 17.76
N PRO A 339 -16.74 -10.99 16.71
CA PRO A 339 -17.74 -11.54 15.78
C PRO A 339 -18.79 -12.44 16.45
N GLU A 340 -18.38 -13.22 17.47
CA GLU A 340 -19.23 -14.18 18.19
C GLU A 340 -20.37 -13.50 18.96
N GLU A 341 -20.19 -12.24 19.30
CA GLU A 341 -21.13 -11.48 20.10
C GLU A 341 -21.75 -10.30 19.32
N ASP A 342 -21.32 -10.10 18.07
CA ASP A 342 -21.66 -8.94 17.22
C ASP A 342 -21.53 -7.60 17.99
N CYS A 343 -20.41 -7.43 18.68
CA CYS A 343 -20.14 -6.25 19.48
C CYS A 343 -18.75 -5.67 19.23
N VAL A 344 -18.57 -4.42 19.64
CA VAL A 344 -17.30 -3.71 19.55
C VAL A 344 -16.82 -3.33 20.96
N ILE A 345 -15.57 -3.65 21.24
CA ILE A 345 -14.86 -3.09 22.41
C ILE A 345 -14.17 -1.83 21.94
N VAL A 346 -14.59 -0.67 22.42
CA VAL A 346 -14.12 0.63 21.99
C VAL A 346 -13.31 1.34 23.06
N SER A 347 -12.16 1.91 22.68
CA SER A 347 -11.34 2.77 23.53
C SER A 347 -11.66 4.24 23.23
N MET A 348 -12.08 4.97 24.25
CA MET A 348 -12.43 6.38 24.22
C MET A 348 -11.45 7.18 25.08
N ARG A 349 -10.46 7.78 24.44
CA ARG A 349 -9.30 8.41 25.12
C ARG A 349 -9.70 9.54 26.04
N ASN A 350 -10.57 10.43 25.59
CA ASN A 350 -10.83 11.69 26.28
C ASN A 350 -11.71 11.55 27.53
N ILE A 351 -12.40 10.44 27.67
CA ILE A 351 -13.17 10.08 28.87
C ILE A 351 -12.56 8.90 29.63
N HIS A 352 -11.33 8.50 29.27
CA HIS A 352 -10.59 7.42 29.94
C HIS A 352 -11.40 6.11 30.10
N THR A 353 -12.16 5.74 29.05
CA THR A 353 -13.12 4.65 29.11
C THR A 353 -12.86 3.60 28.03
N ILE A 354 -13.03 2.34 28.41
CA ILE A 354 -13.19 1.21 27.50
C ILE A 354 -14.61 0.70 27.69
N ALA A 355 -15.37 0.61 26.61
CA ALA A 355 -16.75 0.13 26.65
C ALA A 355 -16.95 -1.01 25.65
N LYS A 356 -17.82 -1.94 25.99
CA LYS A 356 -18.39 -2.93 25.09
C LYS A 356 -19.74 -2.41 24.60
N ILE A 357 -19.93 -2.29 23.31
CA ILE A 357 -21.12 -1.72 22.65
C ILE A 357 -21.58 -2.58 21.50
#